data_2460dbb9860318d79837ffaf1a7d6db3
#
_entry.id   2460dbb9860318d79837ffaf1a7d6db3
#
_cell.length_a   1.000
_cell.length_b   1.000
_cell.length_c   1.000
_cell.angle_alpha   90.00
_cell.angle_beta   90.00
_cell.angle_gamma   90.00
#
_symmetry.space_group_name_H-M   'P 1'
#
loop_
_entity.id
_entity.type
_entity.pdbx_description
1 polymer ?
#
loop_
_entity_poly.entity_id
_entity_poly.type
_entity_poly.pdbx_seq_one_letter_code
_entity_poly.pdbx_strand_id
1 'polypeptide(L)'
;ENISESIAVIGVEKISKPPFPDYGNLAVAIGELPKGMFKVLLSHDPSHWRRGVLHKTDIALTLSGHTHAGQLKIGKFSPSKWAYNEWGGKYTEGNSMLYVSTGVGGTVPFRFGAWPEINIITLKRKG
;
A
#
# COMPACT_ATOMS: atom_id res chain seq x y z
N GLU A 1 23.58 -26.13 1.17
CA GLU A 1 22.63 -25.61 0.16
C GLU A 1 22.37 -24.15 0.48
N ASN A 2 22.88 -23.25 -0.37
CA ASN A 2 22.50 -21.83 -0.33
C ASN A 2 21.07 -21.70 -0.87
N ILE A 3 20.09 -21.70 0.00
CA ILE A 3 18.73 -21.30 -0.38
C ILE A 3 18.77 -19.78 -0.51
N SER A 4 18.92 -19.28 -1.73
CA SER A 4 18.74 -17.85 -2.00
C SER A 4 17.26 -17.55 -1.88
N GLU A 5 16.85 -16.94 -0.77
CA GLU A 5 15.49 -16.43 -0.63
C GLU A 5 15.33 -15.19 -1.50
N SER A 6 14.44 -15.28 -2.46
CA SER A 6 14.12 -14.17 -3.34
C SER A 6 12.85 -13.48 -2.86
N ILE A 7 12.85 -12.15 -2.93
CA ILE A 7 11.69 -11.29 -2.69
C ILE A 7 11.33 -10.63 -4.00
N ALA A 8 10.06 -10.66 -4.38
CA ALA A 8 9.57 -9.93 -5.53
C ALA A 8 9.03 -8.57 -5.10
N VAL A 9 9.53 -7.52 -5.75
CA VAL A 9 8.95 -6.17 -5.65
C VAL A 9 8.19 -5.88 -6.94
N ILE A 10 6.90 -5.64 -6.82
CA ILE A 10 5.96 -5.48 -7.92
C ILE A 10 5.51 -4.03 -7.94
N GLY A 11 5.62 -3.36 -9.07
CA GLY A 11 5.05 -2.04 -9.32
C GLY A 11 3.87 -2.13 -10.27
N VAL A 12 2.84 -1.33 -10.03
CA VAL A 12 1.72 -1.15 -10.96
C VAL A 12 1.53 0.32 -11.25
N GLU A 13 1.08 0.63 -12.46
CA GLU A 13 0.56 1.94 -12.76
C GLU A 13 -0.65 2.26 -11.87
N LYS A 14 -1.11 3.50 -11.93
CA LYS A 14 -2.20 3.99 -11.09
C LYS A 14 -3.45 3.11 -11.24
N ILE A 15 -3.80 2.40 -10.19
CA ILE A 15 -5.08 1.71 -10.00
C ILE A 15 -5.84 2.50 -8.95
N SER A 16 -6.90 3.20 -9.36
CA SER A 16 -7.61 4.16 -8.53
C SER A 16 -9.06 3.77 -8.28
N LYS A 17 -9.64 4.37 -7.25
CA LYS A 17 -11.08 4.28 -6.99
C LYS A 17 -11.85 5.10 -8.03
N PRO A 18 -12.95 4.59 -8.60
CA PRO A 18 -13.82 5.40 -9.46
C PRO A 18 -14.23 6.72 -8.77
N PRO A 19 -14.35 7.83 -9.50
CA PRO A 19 -14.37 7.96 -10.96
C PRO A 19 -13.00 8.17 -11.64
N PHE A 20 -11.90 7.99 -10.91
CA PHE A 20 -10.56 8.18 -11.48
C PHE A 20 -10.20 7.05 -12.43
N PRO A 21 -9.46 7.34 -13.52
CA PRO A 21 -9.06 6.33 -14.47
C PRO A 21 -8.12 5.30 -13.85
N ASP A 22 -8.27 4.07 -14.32
CA ASP A 22 -7.50 2.90 -13.88
C ASP A 22 -6.60 2.46 -15.04
N TYR A 23 -5.28 2.58 -14.87
CA TYR A 23 -4.28 2.26 -15.91
C TYR A 23 -3.47 1.02 -15.59
N GLY A 24 -3.51 0.56 -14.35
CA GLY A 24 -2.70 -0.56 -13.89
C GLY A 24 -3.33 -1.92 -14.18
N ASN A 25 -2.49 -2.92 -14.45
CA ASN A 25 -2.91 -4.31 -14.56
C ASN A 25 -2.07 -5.17 -13.60
N LEU A 26 -2.66 -5.50 -12.45
CA LEU A 26 -1.98 -6.28 -11.42
C LEU A 26 -1.65 -7.70 -11.88
N ALA A 27 -2.52 -8.33 -12.66
CA ALA A 27 -2.27 -9.68 -13.15
C ALA A 27 -1.06 -9.74 -14.06
N VAL A 28 -0.90 -8.76 -14.95
CA VAL A 28 0.29 -8.63 -15.80
C VAL A 28 1.53 -8.33 -14.96
N ALA A 29 1.42 -7.46 -13.96
CA ALA A 29 2.55 -7.09 -13.10
C ALA A 29 3.04 -8.27 -12.22
N ILE A 30 2.14 -9.13 -11.77
CA ILE A 30 2.49 -10.38 -11.07
C ILE A 30 3.14 -11.37 -12.05
N GLY A 31 2.63 -11.45 -13.29
CA GLY A 31 3.14 -12.34 -14.30
C GLY A 31 3.22 -13.80 -13.82
N GLU A 32 4.35 -14.44 -14.09
CA GLU A 32 4.61 -15.85 -13.73
C GLU A 32 5.44 -16.00 -12.43
N LEU A 33 5.37 -15.02 -11.52
CA LEU A 33 6.08 -15.11 -10.26
C LEU A 33 5.65 -16.35 -9.48
N PRO A 34 6.60 -17.11 -8.89
CA PRO A 34 6.28 -18.33 -8.16
C PRO A 34 5.29 -18.09 -7.03
N LYS A 35 4.35 -19.03 -6.85
CA LYS A 35 3.49 -19.06 -5.67
C LYS A 35 4.34 -19.27 -4.41
N GLY A 36 3.98 -18.59 -3.32
CA GLY A 36 4.70 -18.68 -2.05
C GLY A 36 5.97 -17.82 -1.96
N MET A 37 6.43 -17.22 -3.05
CA MET A 37 7.46 -16.18 -2.98
C MET A 37 6.93 -14.97 -2.21
N PHE A 38 7.75 -14.39 -1.32
CA PHE A 38 7.35 -13.16 -0.62
C PHE A 38 7.23 -12.00 -1.61
N LYS A 39 6.02 -11.47 -1.75
CA LYS A 39 5.70 -10.41 -2.71
C LYS A 39 5.38 -9.11 -2.00
N VAL A 40 6.03 -8.03 -2.44
CA VAL A 40 5.76 -6.66 -2.01
C VAL A 40 5.20 -5.90 -3.21
N LEU A 41 4.01 -5.34 -3.05
CA LEU A 41 3.36 -4.50 -4.06
C LEU A 41 3.52 -3.03 -3.71
N LEU A 42 3.97 -2.26 -4.68
CA LEU A 42 3.95 -0.80 -4.66
C LEU A 42 2.73 -0.33 -5.45
N SER A 43 1.74 0.22 -4.77
CA SER A 43 0.50 0.69 -5.38
C SER A 43 0.11 2.05 -4.80
N HIS A 44 -0.12 3.04 -5.66
CA HIS A 44 -0.35 4.42 -5.23
C HIS A 44 -1.59 4.56 -4.34
N ASP A 45 -2.74 4.05 -4.77
CA ASP A 45 -4.04 4.19 -4.08
C ASP A 45 -4.28 3.00 -3.14
N PRO A 46 -4.48 3.23 -1.82
CA PRO A 46 -4.69 2.16 -0.85
C PRO A 46 -5.97 1.35 -1.09
N SER A 47 -6.97 1.92 -1.77
CA SER A 47 -8.21 1.18 -2.10
C SER A 47 -7.97 -0.02 -3.00
N HIS A 48 -6.84 -0.04 -3.73
CA HIS A 48 -6.43 -1.17 -4.55
C HIS A 48 -6.21 -2.44 -3.71
N TRP A 49 -5.71 -2.31 -2.48
CA TRP A 49 -5.48 -3.47 -1.61
C TRP A 49 -6.76 -4.27 -1.40
N ARG A 50 -7.87 -3.62 -1.00
CA ARG A 50 -9.14 -4.30 -0.76
C ARG A 50 -9.83 -4.75 -2.05
N ARG A 51 -9.69 -3.97 -3.12
CA ARG A 51 -10.36 -4.24 -4.40
C ARG A 51 -9.68 -5.30 -5.26
N GLY A 52 -8.34 -5.36 -5.26
CA GLY A 52 -7.56 -6.16 -6.20
C GLY A 52 -6.57 -7.13 -5.58
N VAL A 53 -6.13 -6.92 -4.34
CA VAL A 53 -5.08 -7.70 -3.70
C VAL A 53 -5.64 -8.70 -2.69
N LEU A 54 -6.42 -8.20 -1.73
CA LEU A 54 -6.93 -8.98 -0.60
C LEU A 54 -7.84 -10.11 -1.09
N HIS A 55 -7.57 -11.33 -0.64
CA HIS A 55 -8.25 -12.58 -1.02
C HIS A 55 -8.19 -12.95 -2.53
N LYS A 56 -7.45 -12.19 -3.33
CA LYS A 56 -7.33 -12.41 -4.79
C LYS A 56 -5.91 -12.76 -5.22
N THR A 57 -4.92 -12.48 -4.39
CA THR A 57 -3.51 -12.71 -4.66
C THR A 57 -2.80 -13.26 -3.43
N ASP A 58 -1.54 -13.70 -3.60
CA ASP A 58 -0.63 -14.08 -2.52
C ASP A 58 0.37 -12.97 -2.15
N ILE A 59 0.04 -11.71 -2.44
CA ILE A 59 0.85 -10.55 -2.06
C ILE A 59 0.79 -10.38 -0.55
N ALA A 60 1.96 -10.47 0.08
CA ALA A 60 2.10 -10.42 1.53
C ALA A 60 2.08 -8.97 2.07
N LEU A 61 2.67 -8.03 1.33
CA LEU A 61 2.76 -6.63 1.74
C LEU A 61 2.41 -5.71 0.59
N THR A 62 1.51 -4.77 0.83
CA THR A 62 1.21 -3.65 -0.08
C THR A 62 1.65 -2.34 0.57
N LEU A 63 2.37 -1.52 -0.16
CA LEU A 63 2.79 -0.19 0.25
C LEU A 63 2.06 0.84 -0.61
N SER A 64 1.35 1.75 0.05
CA SER A 64 0.56 2.79 -0.61
C SER A 64 0.80 4.17 0.00
N GLY A 65 0.38 5.19 -0.72
CA GLY A 65 0.40 6.58 -0.28
C GLY A 65 -0.92 7.27 -0.57
N HIS A 66 -0.89 8.30 -1.43
CA HIS A 66 -2.03 9.00 -2.01
C HIS A 66 -2.86 9.84 -1.05
N THR A 67 -3.28 9.31 0.09
CA THR A 67 -4.27 9.96 0.97
C THR A 67 -3.71 11.18 1.70
N HIS A 68 -2.39 11.24 1.90
CA HIS A 68 -1.71 12.22 2.75
C HIS A 68 -2.36 12.41 4.14
N ALA A 69 -3.18 11.44 4.59
CA ALA A 69 -4.09 11.56 5.73
C ALA A 69 -4.98 12.82 5.65
N GLY A 70 -5.37 13.26 4.42
CA GLY A 70 -6.08 14.52 4.19
C GLY A 70 -5.33 15.76 4.66
N GLN A 71 -4.02 15.65 4.90
CA GLN A 71 -3.15 16.69 5.48
C GLN A 71 -3.61 17.21 6.86
N LEU A 72 -4.66 16.62 7.43
CA LEU A 72 -5.22 16.93 8.75
C LEU A 72 -5.44 15.63 9.53
N LYS A 73 -4.81 15.52 10.69
CA LYS A 73 -4.95 14.38 11.59
C LYS A 73 -4.99 14.85 13.05
N ILE A 74 -5.99 14.40 13.79
CA ILE A 74 -6.11 14.64 15.22
C ILE A 74 -6.33 13.28 15.90
N GLY A 75 -5.30 12.77 16.57
CA GLY A 75 -5.33 11.42 17.13
C GLY A 75 -5.58 10.35 16.05
N LYS A 76 -6.69 9.63 16.15
CA LYS A 76 -7.11 8.61 15.17
C LYS A 76 -8.11 9.12 14.13
N PHE A 77 -8.34 10.43 14.07
CA PHE A 77 -9.25 11.05 13.14
C PHE A 77 -8.50 11.75 12.01
N SER A 78 -8.99 11.56 10.77
CA SER A 78 -8.61 12.32 9.58
C SER A 78 -9.81 12.41 8.64
N PRO A 79 -10.00 13.52 7.90
CA PRO A 79 -11.03 13.61 6.87
C PRO A 79 -10.91 12.54 5.80
N SER A 80 -9.72 12.00 5.55
CA SER A 80 -9.50 10.91 4.59
C SER A 80 -10.31 9.65 4.90
N LYS A 81 -10.72 9.43 6.15
CA LYS A 81 -11.55 8.27 6.52
C LYS A 81 -12.91 8.22 5.83
N TRP A 82 -13.41 9.38 5.37
CA TRP A 82 -14.68 9.43 4.64
C TRP A 82 -14.53 8.97 3.18
N ALA A 83 -13.33 9.11 2.62
CA ALA A 83 -13.04 8.68 1.27
C ALA A 83 -12.37 7.29 1.21
N TYR A 84 -11.58 6.95 2.23
CA TYR A 84 -10.78 5.73 2.29
C TYR A 84 -10.95 5.03 3.64
N ASN A 85 -11.27 3.74 3.62
CA ASN A 85 -11.28 2.91 4.83
C ASN A 85 -9.86 2.76 5.39
N GLU A 86 -8.90 2.56 4.49
CA GLU A 86 -7.47 2.47 4.77
C GLU A 86 -6.79 3.79 4.39
N TRP A 87 -6.78 4.77 5.28
CA TRP A 87 -6.30 6.12 4.99
C TRP A 87 -4.91 6.45 5.54
N GLY A 88 -4.33 5.63 6.40
CA GLY A 88 -3.00 5.85 6.97
C GLY A 88 -2.56 4.81 7.97
N GLY A 89 -1.28 4.46 7.97
CA GLY A 89 -0.69 3.48 8.85
C GLY A 89 -0.88 2.04 8.39
N LYS A 90 -0.83 1.10 9.33
CA LYS A 90 -0.80 -0.34 9.10
C LYS A 90 -2.18 -0.98 9.23
N TYR A 91 -2.52 -1.82 8.25
CA TYR A 91 -3.70 -2.68 8.23
C TYR A 91 -3.26 -4.12 7.96
N THR A 92 -3.93 -5.09 8.58
CA THR A 92 -3.64 -6.52 8.40
C THR A 92 -4.93 -7.30 8.34
N GLU A 93 -5.07 -8.16 7.35
CA GLU A 93 -6.19 -9.09 7.21
C GLU A 93 -5.68 -10.42 6.64
N GLY A 94 -5.86 -11.52 7.39
CA GLY A 94 -5.26 -12.80 7.07
C GLY A 94 -3.73 -12.71 6.98
N ASN A 95 -3.16 -13.16 5.88
CA ASN A 95 -1.74 -13.11 5.59
C ASN A 95 -1.32 -11.88 4.77
N SER A 96 -2.23 -10.96 4.51
CA SER A 96 -1.98 -9.75 3.73
C SER A 96 -1.90 -8.52 4.62
N MET A 97 -0.92 -7.68 4.34
CA MET A 97 -0.67 -6.43 5.06
C MET A 97 -0.68 -5.27 4.08
N LEU A 98 -1.27 -4.16 4.50
CA LEU A 98 -1.18 -2.86 3.84
C LEU A 98 -0.51 -1.87 4.78
N TYR A 99 0.40 -1.07 4.25
CA TYR A 99 0.89 0.14 4.92
C TYR A 99 0.63 1.36 4.04
N VAL A 100 -0.04 2.35 4.59
CA VAL A 100 -0.35 3.61 3.90
C VAL A 100 0.48 4.73 4.51
N SER A 101 1.43 5.25 3.73
CA SER A 101 2.27 6.37 4.11
C SER A 101 1.55 7.70 3.90
N THR A 102 1.75 8.64 4.81
CA THR A 102 1.34 10.04 4.62
C THR A 102 2.25 10.79 3.66
N GLY A 103 3.44 10.25 3.38
CA GLY A 103 4.41 10.79 2.45
C GLY A 103 4.97 12.15 2.85
N VAL A 104 5.80 12.71 1.99
CA VAL A 104 6.43 14.03 2.20
C VAL A 104 5.74 15.16 1.45
N GLY A 105 5.03 14.85 0.38
CA GLY A 105 4.27 15.81 -0.45
C GLY A 105 2.89 16.14 0.12
N GLY A 106 2.14 16.97 -0.58
CA GLY A 106 0.79 17.33 -0.20
C GLY A 106 0.08 18.10 -1.32
N THR A 107 -1.24 18.18 -1.23
CA THR A 107 -2.09 18.89 -2.19
C THR A 107 -2.16 20.39 -1.89
N VAL A 108 -2.03 20.74 -0.63
CA VAL A 108 -2.03 22.14 -0.14
C VAL A 108 -0.76 22.40 0.68
N PRO A 109 -0.28 23.64 0.78
CA PRO A 109 0.93 23.99 1.55
C PRO A 109 0.69 24.01 3.06
N PHE A 110 -0.10 23.07 3.56
CA PHE A 110 -0.49 23.01 4.98
C PHE A 110 -0.65 21.56 5.43
N ARG A 111 -0.12 21.23 6.62
CA ARG A 111 -0.35 19.97 7.31
C ARG A 111 -0.55 20.22 8.80
N PHE A 112 -1.47 19.50 9.43
CA PHE A 112 -1.64 19.50 10.87
C PHE A 112 -1.83 18.06 11.37
N GLY A 113 -0.92 17.62 12.24
CA GLY A 113 -0.95 16.26 12.80
C GLY A 113 -0.63 15.13 11.81
N ALA A 114 -0.79 15.35 10.52
CA ALA A 114 -0.38 14.45 9.44
C ALA A 114 0.99 14.88 8.91
N TRP A 115 2.02 14.78 9.76
CA TRP A 115 3.36 15.25 9.45
C TRP A 115 3.95 14.48 8.26
N PRO A 116 4.86 15.13 7.49
CA PRO A 116 5.64 14.44 6.47
C PRO A 116 6.40 13.28 7.07
N GLU A 117 6.41 12.13 6.39
CA GLU A 117 7.13 10.95 6.88
C GLU A 117 7.88 10.22 5.77
N ILE A 118 9.02 9.63 6.16
CA ILE A 118 9.77 8.65 5.40
C ILE A 118 9.72 7.36 6.20
N ASN A 119 9.26 6.27 5.57
CA ASN A 119 9.08 5.00 6.25
C ASN A 119 10.23 4.05 5.92
N ILE A 120 10.87 3.52 6.95
CA ILE A 120 11.86 2.44 6.82
C ILE A 120 11.17 1.14 7.20
N ILE A 121 11.06 0.22 6.25
CA ILE A 121 10.40 -1.07 6.43
C ILE A 121 11.45 -2.17 6.40
N THR A 122 11.61 -2.87 7.52
CA THR A 122 12.51 -4.00 7.64
C THR A 122 11.73 -5.29 7.52
N LEU A 123 12.06 -6.10 6.51
CA LEU A 123 11.54 -7.45 6.36
C LEU A 123 12.43 -8.41 7.14
N LYS A 124 11.82 -9.25 7.98
CA LYS A 124 12.54 -10.27 8.74
C LYS A 124 11.95 -11.64 8.42
N ARG A 125 12.83 -12.63 8.26
CA ARG A 125 12.40 -14.02 8.18
C ARG A 125 11.78 -14.41 9.52
N LYS A 126 10.65 -15.10 9.44
CA LYS A 126 10.09 -15.76 10.61
C LYS A 126 10.91 -17.04 10.85
N GLY A 127 11.55 -17.08 11.98
CA GLY A 127 12.30 -18.27 12.40
C GLY A 127 11.40 -19.47 12.62
#